data_fb753b5354cf488c257944b3bee8a094
#
_entry.id   fb753b5354cf488c257944b3bee8a094
#
_cell.length_a   1.000
_cell.length_b   1.000
_cell.length_c   1.000
_cell.angle_alpha   90.00
_cell.angle_beta   90.00
_cell.angle_gamma   90.00
#
_symmetry.space_group_name_H-M   'P 1'
#
loop_
_entity.id
_entity.type
_entity.pdbx_description
1 polymer ?
#
loop_
_entity_poly.entity_id
_entity_poly.type
_entity_poly.pdbx_seq_one_letter_code
_entity_poly.pdbx_strand_id
1 'polypeptide(L)'
;MTMNDPLLRTDSYAKIFLYNTHETVACVPRHTIRMRDKVRPDKLREAVEQALLRFPHMMLTAEPTETAFRYRRNVQPAVVLPFDGVSTRYTIGSKDTNGYLFLVGYHDKTIYMEYQHSISDGRGFEEFIRCVLFQYLKNCGFPVENDGSVRGMDTRWSPEESANGYEQLADREFSPDGIWKKPEAVHAPEVQWGADGSEVVTEVTFPFSQLHDYAKSISVSPLSVLAPLMMKAFDDKFGGTDKPVIAEIPVDLRPLLPTLTTRYFICFIDLPYFPEYRDLPNDEVFRRTKAFLKDQMQREQLLYRAKAAADRCESLHEADMPLAEKMQAAQKVTTDFVLEDSFLITNVGRFALPESCRPYVLDYGAILPCAVQPFALLISSYGDKMKLSVAQRDHDMQVVEDLCAGLRQLGIQPETLSYPFVVTRYNGLECGM
;
A
#
# COMPACT_ATOMS: atom_id res chain seq x y z
N MET A 1 13.98 -1.38 29.80
CA MET A 1 12.72 -1.72 29.10
C MET A 1 12.82 -3.16 28.65
N THR A 2 11.91 -4.00 29.06
CA THR A 2 11.98 -5.44 28.79
C THR A 2 11.69 -5.74 27.33
N MET A 3 12.39 -6.70 26.73
CA MET A 3 12.19 -7.23 25.35
C MET A 3 10.73 -7.70 25.06
N ASN A 4 9.82 -7.57 26.01
CA ASN A 4 8.42 -8.01 25.96
C ASN A 4 7.40 -6.86 25.84
N ASP A 5 7.83 -5.62 25.54
CA ASP A 5 6.87 -4.53 25.31
C ASP A 5 6.10 -4.79 24.00
N PRO A 6 4.77 -5.01 24.05
CA PRO A 6 3.98 -5.29 22.87
C PRO A 6 4.02 -4.16 21.82
N LEU A 7 4.34 -2.93 22.25
CA LEU A 7 4.50 -1.81 21.31
C LEU A 7 5.73 -1.92 20.43
N LEU A 8 6.77 -2.65 20.89
CA LEU A 8 8.05 -2.78 20.19
C LEU A 8 8.16 -4.08 19.36
N ARG A 9 7.10 -4.89 19.35
CA ARG A 9 7.09 -6.10 18.52
C ARG A 9 6.91 -5.72 17.04
N THR A 10 7.68 -6.35 16.17
CA THR A 10 7.40 -6.38 14.73
C THR A 10 6.43 -7.52 14.45
N ASP A 11 5.54 -7.37 13.47
CA ASP A 11 4.80 -8.55 12.97
C ASP A 11 5.70 -9.44 12.11
N SER A 12 5.30 -10.71 11.99
CA SER A 12 6.17 -11.72 11.39
C SER A 12 6.51 -11.46 9.93
N TYR A 13 5.58 -10.91 9.14
CA TYR A 13 5.82 -10.62 7.72
C TYR A 13 6.57 -9.29 7.53
N ALA A 14 6.13 -8.22 8.18
CA ALA A 14 6.65 -6.87 7.90
C ALA A 14 8.11 -6.67 8.31
N LYS A 15 8.70 -7.59 9.06
CA LYS A 15 10.13 -7.60 9.38
C LYS A 15 11.02 -7.48 8.15
N ILE A 16 10.60 -8.07 7.01
CA ILE A 16 11.35 -8.01 5.76
C ILE A 16 11.59 -6.57 5.29
N PHE A 17 10.61 -5.67 5.51
CA PHE A 17 10.72 -4.28 5.09
C PHE A 17 11.77 -3.49 5.87
N LEU A 18 12.14 -3.91 7.08
CA LEU A 18 13.21 -3.27 7.85
C LEU A 18 14.58 -3.45 7.17
N TYR A 19 14.76 -4.54 6.44
CA TYR A 19 16.01 -4.86 5.74
C TYR A 19 16.05 -4.31 4.31
N ASN A 20 14.89 -3.93 3.75
CA ASN A 20 14.77 -3.37 2.41
C ASN A 20 15.10 -1.87 2.43
N THR A 21 16.37 -1.55 2.59
CA THR A 21 16.88 -0.17 2.60
C THR A 21 17.36 0.30 1.23
N HIS A 22 17.27 -0.58 0.21
CA HIS A 22 17.71 -0.26 -1.14
C HIS A 22 16.67 0.56 -1.89
N GLU A 23 17.11 1.54 -2.69
CA GLU A 23 16.25 2.47 -3.44
C GLU A 23 15.22 1.75 -4.35
N THR A 24 15.57 0.58 -4.89
CA THR A 24 14.71 -0.20 -5.80
C THR A 24 13.65 -1.04 -5.08
N VAL A 25 13.65 -1.11 -3.76
CA VAL A 25 12.74 -1.96 -2.96
C VAL A 25 12.03 -1.17 -1.87
N ALA A 26 12.16 0.15 -1.89
CA ALA A 26 11.54 1.02 -0.90
C ALA A 26 10.01 0.97 -1.01
N CYS A 27 9.36 0.19 -0.13
CA CYS A 27 7.91 0.20 0.01
C CYS A 27 7.47 1.34 0.93
N VAL A 28 7.42 2.55 0.37
CA VAL A 28 6.92 3.74 1.06
C VAL A 28 5.70 4.28 0.31
N PRO A 29 4.49 3.77 0.59
CA PRO A 29 3.28 4.28 -0.02
C PRO A 29 3.02 5.73 0.42
N ARG A 30 2.44 6.51 -0.49
CA ARG A 30 1.99 7.88 -0.21
C ARG A 30 0.49 7.96 -0.24
N HIS A 31 -0.11 8.57 0.79
CA HIS A 31 -1.48 9.01 0.81
C HIS A 31 -1.54 10.53 0.62
N THR A 32 -2.41 10.96 -0.27
CA THR A 32 -2.58 12.38 -0.62
C THR A 32 -4.00 12.81 -0.29
N ILE A 33 -4.14 13.83 0.53
CA ILE A 33 -5.43 14.35 1.00
C ILE A 33 -5.55 15.80 0.59
N ARG A 34 -6.51 16.14 -0.27
CA ARG A 34 -6.79 17.50 -0.70
C ARG A 34 -7.82 18.15 0.19
N MET A 35 -7.40 19.19 0.87
CA MET A 35 -8.25 19.99 1.75
C MET A 35 -8.95 21.11 0.98
N ARG A 36 -10.10 21.57 1.48
CA ARG A 36 -10.79 22.78 0.97
C ARG A 36 -9.95 24.03 1.18
N ASP A 37 -9.39 24.17 2.36
CA ASP A 37 -8.66 25.35 2.80
C ASP A 37 -7.13 25.07 2.82
N LYS A 38 -6.32 26.13 2.85
CA LYS A 38 -4.86 25.98 3.00
C LYS A 38 -4.53 25.26 4.29
N VAL A 39 -3.58 24.33 4.21
CA VAL A 39 -3.10 23.60 5.37
C VAL A 39 -2.42 24.53 6.36
N ARG A 40 -2.75 24.37 7.64
CA ARG A 40 -2.14 25.08 8.78
C ARG A 40 -1.14 24.12 9.45
N PRO A 41 0.18 24.29 9.20
CA PRO A 41 1.17 23.32 9.64
C PRO A 41 1.26 23.18 11.16
N ASP A 42 1.03 24.26 11.90
CA ASP A 42 0.94 24.28 13.37
C ASP A 42 -0.17 23.35 13.88
N LYS A 43 -1.37 23.45 13.28
CA LYS A 43 -2.52 22.63 13.63
C LYS A 43 -2.39 21.20 13.17
N LEU A 44 -1.72 20.95 12.05
CA LEU A 44 -1.45 19.62 11.57
C LEU A 44 -0.45 18.90 12.49
N ARG A 45 0.63 19.56 12.92
CA ARG A 45 1.58 19.00 13.89
C ARG A 45 0.90 18.65 15.21
N GLU A 46 0.10 19.58 15.76
CA GLU A 46 -0.68 19.33 16.97
C GLU A 46 -1.58 18.09 16.81
N ALA A 47 -2.24 17.92 15.66
CA ALA A 47 -3.07 16.76 15.36
C ALA A 47 -2.28 15.46 15.26
N VAL A 48 -1.09 15.47 14.66
CA VAL A 48 -0.20 14.29 14.61
C VAL A 48 0.23 13.89 16.03
N GLU A 49 0.64 14.84 16.86
CA GLU A 49 1.02 14.58 18.26
C GLU A 49 -0.14 13.97 19.06
N GLN A 50 -1.35 14.49 18.89
CA GLN A 50 -2.57 13.91 19.51
C GLN A 50 -2.83 12.50 18.98
N ALA A 51 -2.78 12.28 17.67
CA ALA A 51 -2.98 10.97 17.09
C ALA A 51 -1.93 9.95 17.56
N LEU A 52 -0.68 10.35 17.78
CA LEU A 52 0.36 9.49 18.35
C LEU A 52 0.04 9.05 19.78
N LEU A 53 -0.62 9.89 20.58
CA LEU A 53 -1.11 9.49 21.90
C LEU A 53 -2.20 8.41 21.80
N ARG A 54 -3.02 8.46 20.74
CA ARG A 54 -4.07 7.47 20.48
C ARG A 54 -3.52 6.18 19.82
N PHE A 55 -2.44 6.30 19.04
CA PHE A 55 -1.76 5.19 18.34
C PHE A 55 -0.31 5.04 18.82
N PRO A 56 -0.07 4.67 20.10
CA PRO A 56 1.28 4.66 20.66
C PRO A 56 2.24 3.67 19.97
N HIS A 57 1.72 2.68 19.26
CA HIS A 57 2.49 1.74 18.43
C HIS A 57 2.98 2.34 17.09
N MET A 58 2.60 3.57 16.76
CA MET A 58 3.21 4.35 15.67
C MET A 58 4.42 5.17 16.16
N MET A 59 4.66 5.26 17.48
CA MET A 59 5.79 5.97 18.06
C MET A 59 7.06 5.10 18.03
N LEU A 60 7.51 4.75 16.83
CA LEU A 60 8.63 3.83 16.62
C LEU A 60 9.76 4.47 15.82
N THR A 61 10.98 4.06 16.12
CA THR A 61 12.16 4.16 15.26
C THR A 61 12.79 2.78 15.11
N ALA A 62 13.43 2.52 13.98
CA ALA A 62 14.25 1.33 13.79
C ALA A 62 15.65 1.58 14.34
N GLU A 63 16.27 0.58 14.94
CA GLU A 63 17.64 0.63 15.45
C GLU A 63 18.41 -0.57 14.92
N PRO A 64 19.52 -0.35 14.19
CA PRO A 64 20.36 -1.44 13.73
C PRO A 64 21.15 -2.03 14.91
N THR A 65 21.24 -3.35 14.95
CA THR A 65 22.13 -4.12 15.82
C THR A 65 23.14 -4.89 14.98
N GLU A 66 24.00 -5.70 15.59
CA GLU A 66 24.97 -6.52 14.85
C GLU A 66 24.31 -7.53 13.90
N THR A 67 23.09 -8.01 14.23
CA THR A 67 22.42 -9.10 13.51
C THR A 67 21.02 -8.78 13.02
N ALA A 68 20.38 -7.68 13.48
CA ALA A 68 18.98 -7.38 13.13
C ALA A 68 18.65 -5.90 13.28
N PHE A 69 17.52 -5.47 12.71
CA PHE A 69 16.85 -4.25 13.11
C PHE A 69 15.87 -4.54 14.25
N ARG A 70 15.79 -3.61 15.20
CA ARG A 70 14.81 -3.66 16.30
C ARG A 70 14.04 -2.35 16.37
N TYR A 71 12.80 -2.40 16.84
CA TYR A 71 12.08 -1.19 17.16
C TYR A 71 12.51 -0.65 18.53
N ARG A 72 12.61 0.66 18.58
CA ARG A 72 12.73 1.43 19.80
C ARG A 72 11.60 2.45 19.84
N ARG A 73 11.09 2.71 21.05
CA ARG A 73 10.10 3.76 21.24
C ARG A 73 10.71 5.13 20.89
N ASN A 74 10.07 5.83 19.96
CA ASN A 74 10.42 7.19 19.62
C ASN A 74 9.64 8.16 20.52
N VAL A 75 10.35 9.06 21.20
CA VAL A 75 9.79 10.09 22.08
C VAL A 75 10.08 11.50 21.59
N GLN A 76 10.65 11.62 20.38
CA GLN A 76 10.91 12.92 19.78
C GLN A 76 9.60 13.59 19.36
N PRO A 77 9.56 14.93 19.27
CA PRO A 77 8.41 15.64 18.73
C PRO A 77 8.10 15.20 17.31
N ALA A 78 6.82 15.11 16.95
CA ALA A 78 6.42 14.89 15.57
C ALA A 78 6.79 16.10 14.71
N VAL A 79 7.16 15.82 13.45
CA VAL A 79 7.48 16.85 12.46
C VAL A 79 6.44 16.88 11.35
N VAL A 80 6.16 18.07 10.84
CA VAL A 80 5.34 18.29 9.65
C VAL A 80 6.16 19.15 8.68
N LEU A 81 6.43 18.58 7.51
CA LEU A 81 7.44 19.04 6.57
C LEU A 81 6.82 19.74 5.35
N PRO A 82 7.35 20.88 4.89
CA PRO A 82 6.88 21.49 3.66
C PRO A 82 7.34 20.67 2.46
N PHE A 83 6.40 20.34 1.55
CA PHE A 83 6.71 19.74 0.27
C PHE A 83 6.77 20.81 -0.81
N ASP A 84 7.54 20.58 -1.85
CA ASP A 84 7.64 21.43 -3.04
C ASP A 84 6.70 20.97 -4.17
N GLY A 85 5.60 20.31 -3.81
CA GLY A 85 4.60 19.75 -4.72
C GLY A 85 4.63 18.22 -4.71
N VAL A 86 5.04 17.60 -5.82
CA VAL A 86 4.96 16.14 -6.01
C VAL A 86 6.19 15.37 -5.56
N SER A 87 7.32 16.04 -5.31
CA SER A 87 8.55 15.38 -4.87
C SER A 87 8.86 15.65 -3.40
N THR A 88 9.64 14.76 -2.81
CA THR A 88 10.18 14.94 -1.46
C THR A 88 11.68 14.67 -1.48
N ARG A 89 12.42 15.39 -0.66
CA ARG A 89 13.86 15.20 -0.45
C ARG A 89 14.15 14.54 0.90
N TYR A 90 13.11 14.16 1.61
CA TYR A 90 13.20 13.65 2.97
C TYR A 90 13.40 12.14 2.99
N THR A 91 14.06 11.67 4.03
CA THR A 91 14.27 10.25 4.30
C THR A 91 13.54 9.84 5.57
N ILE A 92 12.64 8.87 5.47
CA ILE A 92 11.90 8.32 6.61
C ILE A 92 12.88 7.60 7.55
N GLY A 93 12.69 7.78 8.85
CA GLY A 93 13.52 7.19 9.90
C GLY A 93 14.78 8.00 10.25
N SER A 94 15.19 8.94 9.39
CA SER A 94 16.34 9.81 9.61
C SER A 94 15.99 11.03 10.49
N LYS A 95 16.96 11.94 10.63
CA LYS A 95 16.75 13.25 11.29
C LYS A 95 15.62 14.08 10.67
N ASP A 96 15.32 13.87 9.38
CA ASP A 96 14.25 14.62 8.70
C ASP A 96 12.89 14.35 9.35
N THR A 97 12.65 13.12 9.77
CA THR A 97 11.41 12.70 10.45
C THR A 97 11.56 12.56 11.96
N ASN A 98 12.65 13.09 12.55
CA ASN A 98 13.01 12.83 13.97
C ASN A 98 13.01 11.33 14.31
N GLY A 99 13.43 10.48 13.37
CA GLY A 99 13.48 9.03 13.53
C GLY A 99 12.15 8.31 13.39
N TYR A 100 11.02 8.99 13.15
CA TYR A 100 9.73 8.32 12.89
C TYR A 100 9.76 7.56 11.56
N LEU A 101 9.13 6.38 11.56
CA LEU A 101 8.98 5.52 10.38
C LEU A 101 7.80 5.92 9.49
N PHE A 102 7.34 7.14 9.62
CA PHE A 102 6.37 7.79 8.76
C PHE A 102 6.75 9.26 8.56
N LEU A 103 6.16 9.85 7.56
CA LEU A 103 6.35 11.26 7.22
C LEU A 103 4.99 11.91 7.04
N VAL A 104 4.83 13.13 7.58
CA VAL A 104 3.67 14.00 7.32
C VAL A 104 4.17 15.25 6.65
N GLY A 105 3.68 15.50 5.45
CA GLY A 105 4.03 16.66 4.65
C GLY A 105 2.82 17.51 4.27
N TYR A 106 3.08 18.72 3.80
CA TYR A 106 2.03 19.60 3.29
C TYR A 106 2.53 20.49 2.15
N HIS A 107 1.62 20.81 1.22
CA HIS A 107 1.81 21.83 0.21
C HIS A 107 0.47 22.50 -0.09
N ASP A 108 0.40 23.82 0.06
CA ASP A 108 -0.82 24.66 -0.12
C ASP A 108 -2.06 24.01 0.56
N LYS A 109 -2.92 23.33 -0.19
CA LYS A 109 -4.15 22.68 0.28
C LYS A 109 -4.03 21.17 0.42
N THR A 110 -2.84 20.61 0.30
CA THR A 110 -2.64 19.17 0.27
C THR A 110 -1.84 18.72 1.48
N ILE A 111 -2.31 17.64 2.13
CA ILE A 111 -1.58 16.90 3.16
C ILE A 111 -1.08 15.61 2.51
N TYR A 112 0.17 15.27 2.76
CA TYR A 112 0.81 14.04 2.36
C TYR A 112 1.15 13.22 3.59
N MET A 113 0.84 11.93 3.56
CA MET A 113 1.25 11.00 4.62
C MET A 113 1.88 9.77 3.98
N GLU A 114 3.08 9.47 4.41
CA GLU A 114 3.89 8.36 3.92
C GLU A 114 4.37 7.53 5.09
N TYR A 115 4.57 6.24 4.88
CA TYR A 115 5.04 5.36 5.93
C TYR A 115 5.87 4.21 5.37
N GLN A 116 6.79 3.74 6.19
CA GLN A 116 7.56 2.55 5.91
C GLN A 116 6.72 1.31 6.26
N HIS A 117 6.61 0.37 5.33
CA HIS A 117 5.66 -0.76 5.43
C HIS A 117 5.88 -1.69 6.63
N SER A 118 7.02 -1.61 7.32
CA SER A 118 7.24 -2.40 8.54
C SER A 118 6.31 -2.03 9.70
N ILE A 119 5.74 -0.82 9.71
CA ILE A 119 4.88 -0.39 10.83
C ILE A 119 3.40 -0.67 10.60
N SER A 120 2.96 -0.79 9.34
CA SER A 120 1.54 -0.97 8.98
C SER A 120 1.35 -1.42 7.55
N ASP A 121 0.18 -1.95 7.21
CA ASP A 121 -0.34 -2.00 5.85
C ASP A 121 -1.22 -0.78 5.53
N GLY A 122 -1.73 -0.69 4.28
CA GLY A 122 -2.56 0.42 3.83
C GLY A 122 -3.80 0.64 4.70
N ARG A 123 -4.50 -0.44 5.07
CA ARG A 123 -5.72 -0.37 5.91
C ARG A 123 -5.40 0.09 7.33
N GLY A 124 -4.33 -0.44 7.90
CA GLY A 124 -3.91 -0.07 9.24
C GLY A 124 -3.47 1.39 9.33
N PHE A 125 -2.69 1.86 8.34
CA PHE A 125 -2.22 3.24 8.33
C PHE A 125 -3.34 4.24 8.04
N GLU A 126 -4.37 3.86 7.27
CA GLU A 126 -5.57 4.70 7.08
C GLU A 126 -6.29 5.01 8.40
N GLU A 127 -6.27 4.12 9.39
CA GLU A 127 -6.83 4.41 10.72
C GLU A 127 -6.10 5.58 11.40
N PHE A 128 -4.77 5.61 11.29
CA PHE A 128 -3.95 6.71 11.77
C PHE A 128 -4.23 8.00 10.99
N ILE A 129 -4.28 7.93 9.65
CA ILE A 129 -4.61 9.08 8.80
C ILE A 129 -5.95 9.69 9.18
N ARG A 130 -6.99 8.86 9.37
CA ARG A 130 -8.34 9.32 9.75
C ARG A 130 -8.34 10.04 11.09
N CYS A 131 -7.59 9.53 12.07
CA CYS A 131 -7.43 10.19 13.36
C CYS A 131 -6.73 11.54 13.22
N VAL A 132 -5.61 11.61 12.48
CA VAL A 132 -4.89 12.87 12.23
C VAL A 132 -5.79 13.90 11.56
N LEU A 133 -6.52 13.54 10.50
CA LEU A 133 -7.40 14.45 9.78
C LEU A 133 -8.55 14.95 10.65
N PHE A 134 -9.17 14.06 11.39
CA PHE A 134 -10.25 14.43 12.29
C PHE A 134 -9.77 15.44 13.37
N GLN A 135 -8.63 15.16 14.03
CA GLN A 135 -8.05 16.06 15.01
C GLN A 135 -7.59 17.39 14.37
N TYR A 136 -7.01 17.33 13.16
CA TYR A 136 -6.63 18.53 12.42
C TYR A 136 -7.83 19.46 12.18
N LEU A 137 -8.94 18.91 11.71
CA LEU A 137 -10.16 19.70 11.49
C LEU A 137 -10.69 20.30 12.81
N LYS A 138 -10.68 19.53 13.91
CA LYS A 138 -11.04 20.05 15.24
C LYS A 138 -10.10 21.17 15.68
N ASN A 139 -8.79 21.00 15.53
CA ASN A 139 -7.79 22.00 15.91
C ASN A 139 -7.89 23.28 15.08
N CYS A 140 -8.42 23.16 13.84
CA CYS A 140 -8.74 24.31 12.99
C CYS A 140 -10.04 25.03 13.39
N GLY A 141 -10.83 24.47 14.32
CA GLY A 141 -12.08 25.04 14.79
C GLY A 141 -13.30 24.67 13.95
N PHE A 142 -13.19 23.63 13.09
CA PHE A 142 -14.35 23.16 12.32
C PHE A 142 -15.29 22.32 13.19
N PRO A 143 -16.61 22.44 13.00
CA PRO A 143 -17.62 21.69 13.74
C PRO A 143 -17.74 20.25 13.21
N VAL A 144 -16.72 19.43 13.48
CA VAL A 144 -16.71 18.02 13.09
C VAL A 144 -17.05 17.11 14.29
N GLU A 145 -17.88 16.11 14.02
CA GLU A 145 -18.32 15.12 15.01
C GLU A 145 -17.92 13.73 14.54
N ASN A 146 -17.48 12.88 15.50
CA ASN A 146 -17.14 11.49 15.24
C ASN A 146 -18.43 10.66 15.27
N ASP A 147 -18.75 10.01 14.16
CA ASP A 147 -19.89 9.10 14.02
C ASP A 147 -19.51 7.63 14.38
N GLY A 148 -18.34 7.43 14.98
CA GLY A 148 -17.79 6.12 15.33
C GLY A 148 -16.91 5.52 14.24
N SER A 149 -16.75 6.17 13.09
CA SER A 149 -15.89 5.69 11.98
C SER A 149 -14.42 6.03 12.17
N VAL A 150 -14.08 6.90 13.13
CA VAL A 150 -12.70 7.28 13.46
C VAL A 150 -12.34 6.79 14.85
N ARG A 151 -11.24 6.08 14.97
CA ARG A 151 -10.59 5.78 16.24
C ARG A 151 -9.93 7.05 16.78
N GLY A 152 -10.76 7.96 17.34
CA GLY A 152 -10.35 9.28 17.82
C GLY A 152 -9.82 9.28 19.26
N MET A 153 -9.53 10.47 19.79
CA MET A 153 -9.06 10.67 21.15
C MET A 153 -10.11 10.31 22.23
N ASP A 154 -11.37 10.15 21.83
CA ASP A 154 -12.50 9.68 22.63
C ASP A 154 -12.52 8.16 22.83
N THR A 155 -11.69 7.43 22.10
CA THR A 155 -11.56 5.97 22.18
C THR A 155 -10.23 5.57 22.84
N ARG A 156 -10.27 4.54 23.71
CA ARG A 156 -9.05 4.06 24.38
C ARG A 156 -8.30 3.09 23.46
N TRP A 157 -6.98 3.25 23.40
CA TRP A 157 -6.11 2.27 22.75
C TRP A 157 -6.17 0.90 23.46
N SER A 158 -6.13 -0.16 22.68
CA SER A 158 -6.04 -1.54 23.14
C SER A 158 -4.74 -2.20 22.63
N PRO A 159 -4.07 -3.06 23.44
CA PRO A 159 -2.91 -3.84 22.98
C PRO A 159 -3.17 -4.66 21.70
N GLU A 160 -4.41 -5.08 21.48
CA GLU A 160 -4.83 -5.80 20.27
C GLU A 160 -4.64 -4.98 18.98
N GLU A 161 -4.66 -3.65 19.09
CA GLU A 161 -4.44 -2.75 17.93
C GLU A 161 -2.99 -2.78 17.43
N SER A 162 -2.06 -3.29 18.25
CA SER A 162 -0.65 -3.49 17.90
C SER A 162 -0.23 -4.97 17.87
N ALA A 163 -1.18 -5.89 17.95
CA ALA A 163 -0.88 -7.31 17.94
C ALA A 163 -0.32 -7.77 16.56
N ASN A 164 0.57 -8.75 16.60
CA ASN A 164 0.99 -9.47 15.39
C ASN A 164 -0.13 -10.42 14.97
N GLY A 165 -0.85 -10.07 13.90
CA GLY A 165 -1.98 -10.88 13.42
C GLY A 165 -1.60 -12.30 13.01
N TYR A 166 -0.35 -12.50 12.54
CA TYR A 166 0.14 -13.81 12.10
C TYR A 166 0.36 -14.81 13.24
N GLU A 167 0.48 -14.37 14.51
CA GLU A 167 0.55 -15.28 15.66
C GLU A 167 -0.67 -16.21 15.74
N GLN A 168 -1.82 -15.80 15.21
CA GLN A 168 -3.01 -16.66 15.11
C GLN A 168 -2.83 -17.87 14.19
N LEU A 169 -1.77 -17.88 13.37
CA LEU A 169 -1.44 -18.94 12.43
C LEU A 169 -0.31 -19.88 12.92
N ALA A 170 0.42 -19.50 13.97
CA ALA A 170 1.66 -20.15 14.38
C ALA A 170 1.50 -21.66 14.59
N ASP A 171 0.48 -22.06 15.37
CA ASP A 171 0.23 -23.46 15.73
C ASP A 171 -0.69 -24.21 14.74
N ARG A 172 -0.95 -23.64 13.57
CA ARG A 172 -1.84 -24.25 12.56
C ARG A 172 -1.02 -24.91 11.47
N GLU A 173 -1.49 -26.06 11.03
CA GLU A 173 -1.00 -26.73 9.84
C GLU A 173 -1.97 -26.47 8.67
N PHE A 174 -1.45 -26.17 7.52
CA PHE A 174 -2.19 -25.94 6.29
C PHE A 174 -1.61 -26.81 5.17
N SER A 175 -2.49 -27.35 4.31
CA SER A 175 -2.06 -28.06 3.12
C SER A 175 -1.81 -27.08 1.96
N PRO A 176 -0.74 -27.27 1.16
CA PRO A 176 -0.56 -26.59 -0.12
C PRO A 176 -1.49 -27.13 -1.21
N ASP A 177 -2.31 -28.13 -0.93
CA ASP A 177 -3.19 -28.74 -1.92
C ASP A 177 -4.20 -27.74 -2.45
N GLY A 178 -4.41 -27.73 -3.77
CA GLY A 178 -5.31 -26.82 -4.44
C GLY A 178 -4.74 -25.40 -4.66
N ILE A 179 -3.52 -25.11 -4.21
CA ILE A 179 -2.86 -23.85 -4.56
C ILE A 179 -2.50 -23.87 -6.04
N TRP A 180 -2.97 -22.85 -6.74
CA TRP A 180 -2.63 -22.67 -8.14
C TRP A 180 -1.11 -22.51 -8.31
N LYS A 181 -0.53 -23.34 -9.21
CA LYS A 181 0.88 -23.24 -9.56
C LYS A 181 1.05 -22.20 -10.66
N LYS A 182 1.66 -21.12 -10.29
CA LYS A 182 1.94 -19.98 -11.16
C LYS A 182 2.93 -20.37 -12.27
N PRO A 183 2.61 -20.16 -13.57
CA PRO A 183 3.58 -20.27 -14.65
C PRO A 183 4.49 -19.03 -14.65
N GLU A 184 5.49 -19.05 -15.50
CA GLU A 184 6.35 -17.88 -15.74
C GLU A 184 5.53 -16.74 -16.37
N ALA A 185 5.66 -15.53 -15.80
CA ALA A 185 4.92 -14.34 -16.24
C ALA A 185 5.61 -13.58 -17.38
N VAL A 186 4.86 -12.77 -18.11
CA VAL A 186 5.40 -11.71 -18.98
C VAL A 186 5.97 -10.60 -18.11
N HIS A 187 7.12 -10.06 -18.49
CA HIS A 187 7.74 -8.91 -17.82
C HIS A 187 7.94 -7.75 -18.80
N ALA A 188 7.74 -6.54 -18.30
CA ALA A 188 8.23 -5.36 -19.00
C ALA A 188 9.77 -5.36 -19.00
N PRO A 189 10.41 -4.80 -20.04
CA PRO A 189 11.85 -4.59 -20.03
C PRO A 189 12.29 -3.80 -18.81
N GLU A 190 13.48 -4.11 -18.30
CA GLU A 190 14.08 -3.32 -17.22
C GLU A 190 14.27 -1.88 -17.67
N VAL A 191 13.69 -0.94 -16.95
CA VAL A 191 13.84 0.50 -17.17
C VAL A 191 14.60 1.08 -16.01
N GLN A 192 15.71 1.75 -16.29
CA GLN A 192 16.48 2.45 -15.28
C GLN A 192 15.66 3.61 -14.68
N TRP A 193 15.86 3.87 -13.40
CA TRP A 193 15.34 5.08 -12.78
C TRP A 193 15.86 6.32 -13.52
N GLY A 194 15.04 7.36 -13.60
CA GLY A 194 15.52 8.67 -14.02
C GLY A 194 16.75 9.11 -13.21
N ALA A 195 17.60 9.95 -13.78
CA ALA A 195 18.83 10.41 -13.12
C ALA A 195 18.58 11.07 -11.76
N ASP A 196 17.37 11.57 -11.53
CA ASP A 196 16.88 12.16 -10.29
C ASP A 196 16.14 11.17 -9.38
N GLY A 197 16.04 9.88 -9.78
CA GLY A 197 15.28 8.86 -9.06
C GLY A 197 13.76 9.01 -9.20
N SER A 198 13.29 9.74 -10.23
CA SER A 198 11.85 9.92 -10.48
C SER A 198 11.27 8.79 -11.33
N GLU A 199 9.98 8.57 -11.12
CA GLU A 199 9.08 7.79 -11.96
C GLU A 199 7.91 8.67 -12.40
N VAL A 200 7.06 8.17 -13.29
CA VAL A 200 5.83 8.87 -13.68
C VAL A 200 4.66 8.24 -12.95
N VAL A 201 3.86 9.06 -12.28
CA VAL A 201 2.56 8.65 -11.76
C VAL A 201 1.46 9.27 -12.60
N THR A 202 0.54 8.42 -13.08
CA THR A 202 -0.69 8.87 -13.74
C THR A 202 -1.89 8.50 -12.90
N GLU A 203 -2.61 9.51 -12.44
CA GLU A 203 -3.93 9.34 -11.81
C GLU A 203 -4.99 9.26 -12.91
N VAL A 204 -5.69 8.13 -13.00
CA VAL A 204 -6.87 7.93 -13.85
C VAL A 204 -8.09 7.99 -12.94
N THR A 205 -8.95 9.00 -13.12
CA THR A 205 -10.06 9.31 -12.22
C THR A 205 -11.40 9.26 -12.96
N PHE A 206 -12.40 8.65 -12.32
CA PHE A 206 -13.78 8.56 -12.86
C PHE A 206 -14.80 8.32 -11.72
N PRO A 207 -16.12 8.54 -11.96
CA PRO A 207 -17.14 8.20 -10.98
C PRO A 207 -17.19 6.70 -10.69
N PHE A 208 -17.09 6.32 -9.40
CA PHE A 208 -17.21 4.92 -8.99
C PHE A 208 -18.54 4.30 -9.39
N SER A 209 -19.61 5.09 -9.36
CA SER A 209 -20.96 4.67 -9.79
C SER A 209 -20.97 4.09 -11.21
N GLN A 210 -20.25 4.69 -12.17
CA GLN A 210 -20.17 4.18 -13.54
C GLN A 210 -19.59 2.77 -13.60
N LEU A 211 -18.47 2.52 -12.91
CA LEU A 211 -17.85 1.21 -12.83
C LEU A 211 -18.73 0.20 -12.09
N HIS A 212 -19.30 0.63 -10.96
CA HIS A 212 -20.19 -0.22 -10.15
C HIS A 212 -21.41 -0.69 -10.94
N ASP A 213 -22.08 0.23 -11.66
CA ASP A 213 -23.27 -0.07 -12.44
C ASP A 213 -22.97 -1.02 -13.60
N TYR A 214 -21.84 -0.79 -14.30
CA TYR A 214 -21.37 -1.72 -15.32
C TYR A 214 -21.07 -3.10 -14.74
N ALA A 215 -20.24 -3.20 -13.71
CA ALA A 215 -19.88 -4.46 -13.07
C ALA A 215 -21.11 -5.23 -12.57
N LYS A 216 -22.09 -4.51 -11.98
CA LYS A 216 -23.36 -5.08 -11.54
C LYS A 216 -24.19 -5.61 -12.70
N SER A 217 -24.24 -4.93 -13.84
CA SER A 217 -25.00 -5.34 -15.03
C SER A 217 -24.58 -6.71 -15.57
N ILE A 218 -23.29 -7.05 -15.43
CA ILE A 218 -22.73 -8.35 -15.84
C ILE A 218 -22.41 -9.27 -14.64
N SER A 219 -22.86 -8.90 -13.44
CA SER A 219 -22.74 -9.69 -12.20
C SER A 219 -21.29 -10.02 -11.79
N VAL A 220 -20.35 -9.07 -11.93
CA VAL A 220 -18.95 -9.20 -11.48
C VAL A 220 -18.62 -8.14 -10.42
N SER A 221 -17.42 -8.20 -9.83
CA SER A 221 -16.91 -7.15 -8.94
C SER A 221 -16.20 -6.05 -9.72
N PRO A 222 -16.11 -4.81 -9.20
CA PRO A 222 -15.31 -3.75 -9.81
C PRO A 222 -13.85 -4.17 -10.09
N LEU A 223 -13.20 -4.90 -9.17
CA LEU A 223 -11.85 -5.41 -9.37
C LEU A 223 -11.77 -6.42 -10.53
N SER A 224 -12.81 -7.25 -10.72
CA SER A 224 -12.89 -8.20 -11.84
C SER A 224 -13.03 -7.52 -13.21
N VAL A 225 -13.29 -6.21 -13.24
CA VAL A 225 -13.28 -5.38 -14.46
C VAL A 225 -11.95 -4.65 -14.59
N LEU A 226 -11.51 -3.97 -13.54
CA LEU A 226 -10.31 -3.11 -13.59
C LEU A 226 -9.01 -3.89 -13.78
N ALA A 227 -8.85 -5.02 -13.06
CA ALA A 227 -7.63 -5.79 -13.14
C ALA A 227 -7.37 -6.33 -14.55
N PRO A 228 -8.30 -7.03 -15.22
CA PRO A 228 -8.05 -7.51 -16.58
C PRO A 228 -7.96 -6.39 -17.63
N LEU A 229 -8.56 -5.21 -17.42
CA LEU A 229 -8.32 -4.07 -18.33
C LEU A 229 -6.88 -3.58 -18.25
N MET A 230 -6.32 -3.46 -17.03
CA MET A 230 -4.92 -3.10 -16.84
C MET A 230 -3.99 -4.18 -17.39
N MET A 231 -4.29 -5.46 -17.09
CA MET A 231 -3.48 -6.59 -17.57
C MET A 231 -3.50 -6.71 -19.09
N LYS A 232 -4.67 -6.46 -19.71
CA LYS A 232 -4.78 -6.42 -21.18
C LYS A 232 -3.93 -5.30 -21.75
N ALA A 233 -4.01 -4.09 -21.22
CA ALA A 233 -3.19 -2.96 -21.67
C ALA A 233 -1.68 -3.25 -21.54
N PHE A 234 -1.28 -3.96 -20.48
CA PHE A 234 0.09 -4.42 -20.28
C PHE A 234 0.47 -5.51 -21.32
N ASP A 235 -0.44 -6.47 -21.56
CA ASP A 235 -0.24 -7.55 -22.53
C ASP A 235 -0.18 -7.01 -23.98
N ASP A 236 -1.01 -6.05 -24.33
CA ASP A 236 -1.02 -5.40 -25.65
C ASP A 236 0.35 -4.73 -25.96
N LYS A 237 1.04 -4.21 -24.93
CA LYS A 237 2.37 -3.58 -25.08
C LYS A 237 3.53 -4.56 -24.98
N PHE A 238 3.52 -5.45 -23.99
CA PHE A 238 4.67 -6.29 -23.62
C PHE A 238 4.45 -7.78 -23.85
N GLY A 239 3.22 -8.19 -24.19
CA GLY A 239 2.85 -9.57 -24.46
C GLY A 239 3.44 -10.11 -25.77
N GLY A 240 2.62 -10.85 -26.53
CA GLY A 240 3.04 -11.46 -27.79
C GLY A 240 3.76 -12.80 -27.61
N THR A 241 3.75 -13.35 -26.39
CA THR A 241 4.30 -14.66 -26.05
C THR A 241 3.18 -15.60 -25.59
N ASP A 242 3.51 -16.87 -25.32
CA ASP A 242 2.59 -17.85 -24.72
C ASP A 242 2.53 -17.73 -23.18
N LYS A 243 3.24 -16.76 -22.61
CA LYS A 243 3.23 -16.50 -21.17
C LYS A 243 2.06 -15.60 -20.79
N PRO A 244 1.40 -15.82 -19.64
CA PRO A 244 0.38 -14.91 -19.13
C PRO A 244 0.98 -13.63 -18.53
N VAL A 245 0.20 -12.56 -18.52
CA VAL A 245 0.43 -11.45 -17.61
C VAL A 245 -0.11 -11.87 -16.24
N ILE A 246 0.67 -11.73 -15.19
CA ILE A 246 0.26 -12.08 -13.83
C ILE A 246 0.35 -10.84 -12.94
N ALA A 247 -0.76 -10.49 -12.30
CA ALA A 247 -0.78 -9.43 -11.32
C ALA A 247 -0.76 -9.99 -9.90
N GLU A 248 0.16 -9.51 -9.07
CA GLU A 248 0.15 -9.76 -7.64
C GLU A 248 -0.92 -8.88 -6.98
N ILE A 249 -1.75 -9.46 -6.11
CA ILE A 249 -2.84 -8.74 -5.42
C ILE A 249 -2.77 -8.99 -3.92
N PRO A 250 -2.55 -7.96 -3.09
CA PRO A 250 -2.62 -8.08 -1.63
C PRO A 250 -4.06 -8.22 -1.16
N VAL A 251 -4.26 -9.12 -0.19
CA VAL A 251 -5.56 -9.44 0.42
C VAL A 251 -5.50 -9.18 1.92
N ASP A 252 -6.41 -8.34 2.42
CA ASP A 252 -6.58 -8.11 3.87
C ASP A 252 -7.08 -9.38 4.57
N LEU A 253 -6.36 -9.81 5.60
CA LEU A 253 -6.70 -11.02 6.37
C LEU A 253 -7.68 -10.76 7.53
N ARG A 254 -7.91 -9.50 7.91
CA ARG A 254 -8.79 -9.15 9.04
C ARG A 254 -10.23 -9.66 8.91
N PRO A 255 -10.84 -9.73 7.71
CA PRO A 255 -12.15 -10.36 7.55
C PRO A 255 -12.15 -11.88 7.80
N LEU A 256 -11.01 -12.55 7.61
CA LEU A 256 -10.87 -14.00 7.80
C LEU A 256 -10.47 -14.36 9.23
N LEU A 257 -9.65 -13.53 9.83
CA LEU A 257 -9.11 -13.66 11.20
C LEU A 257 -9.38 -12.34 11.93
N PRO A 258 -10.56 -12.19 12.53
CA PRO A 258 -10.96 -10.94 13.19
C PRO A 258 -9.91 -10.49 14.21
N THR A 259 -9.46 -9.24 14.05
CA THR A 259 -8.47 -8.59 14.91
C THR A 259 -8.63 -7.07 14.82
N LEU A 260 -8.22 -6.37 15.86
CA LEU A 260 -8.16 -4.90 15.88
C LEU A 260 -6.83 -4.36 15.35
N THR A 261 -5.88 -5.22 15.00
CA THR A 261 -4.53 -4.79 14.61
C THR A 261 -4.55 -3.80 13.44
N THR A 262 -3.75 -2.74 13.58
CA THR A 262 -3.45 -1.78 12.52
C THR A 262 -2.04 -2.00 11.96
N ARG A 263 -1.35 -3.07 12.39
CA ARG A 263 -0.08 -3.49 11.81
C ARG A 263 -0.30 -4.19 10.47
N TYR A 264 0.76 -4.59 9.84
CA TYR A 264 0.74 -5.32 8.58
C TYR A 264 0.07 -6.69 8.75
N PHE A 265 -1.05 -6.91 8.05
CA PHE A 265 -1.78 -8.18 8.14
C PHE A 265 -2.49 -8.53 6.84
N ILE A 266 -1.71 -8.89 5.83
CA ILE A 266 -2.17 -9.26 4.49
C ILE A 266 -1.50 -10.56 4.03
N CYS A 267 -2.02 -11.13 2.95
CA CYS A 267 -1.30 -12.11 2.11
C CYS A 267 -1.44 -11.70 0.65
N PHE A 268 -0.80 -12.44 -0.25
CA PHE A 268 -0.85 -12.16 -1.67
C PHE A 268 -1.51 -13.32 -2.43
N ILE A 269 -2.24 -12.97 -3.48
CA ILE A 269 -2.73 -13.91 -4.50
C ILE A 269 -2.24 -13.46 -5.87
N ASP A 270 -2.14 -14.40 -6.78
CA ASP A 270 -1.71 -14.16 -8.16
C ASP A 270 -2.95 -14.19 -9.06
N LEU A 271 -3.12 -13.19 -9.91
CA LEU A 271 -4.23 -13.12 -10.88
C LEU A 271 -3.65 -13.18 -12.30
N PRO A 272 -3.93 -14.24 -13.10
CA PRO A 272 -3.46 -14.33 -14.47
C PRO A 272 -4.42 -13.67 -15.48
N TYR A 273 -3.84 -13.08 -16.51
CA TYR A 273 -4.47 -12.81 -17.78
C TYR A 273 -3.81 -13.72 -18.83
N PHE A 274 -4.49 -14.80 -19.20
CA PHE A 274 -3.95 -15.82 -20.06
C PHE A 274 -3.92 -15.38 -21.54
N PRO A 275 -2.97 -15.89 -22.37
CA PRO A 275 -2.90 -15.57 -23.80
C PRO A 275 -4.20 -15.82 -24.56
N GLU A 276 -4.95 -16.85 -24.20
CA GLU A 276 -6.25 -17.17 -24.81
C GLU A 276 -7.36 -16.16 -24.50
N TYR A 277 -7.13 -15.22 -23.55
CA TYR A 277 -8.09 -14.15 -23.26
C TYR A 277 -8.05 -13.03 -24.29
N ARG A 278 -6.98 -12.93 -25.10
CA ARG A 278 -6.79 -11.90 -26.13
C ARG A 278 -7.94 -11.87 -27.15
N ASP A 279 -8.46 -13.04 -27.50
CA ASP A 279 -9.50 -13.22 -28.50
C ASP A 279 -10.93 -13.30 -27.90
N LEU A 280 -11.07 -13.17 -26.58
CA LEU A 280 -12.36 -13.24 -25.90
C LEU A 280 -13.02 -11.86 -25.78
N PRO A 281 -14.36 -11.80 -25.80
CA PRO A 281 -15.07 -10.59 -25.41
C PRO A 281 -14.75 -10.20 -23.95
N ASN A 282 -14.65 -8.89 -23.68
CA ASN A 282 -14.32 -8.37 -22.35
C ASN A 282 -15.22 -8.95 -21.24
N ASP A 283 -16.53 -9.05 -21.46
CA ASP A 283 -17.46 -9.61 -20.48
C ASP A 283 -17.12 -11.05 -20.08
N GLU A 284 -16.65 -11.85 -21.05
CA GLU A 284 -16.24 -13.22 -20.77
C GLU A 284 -14.94 -13.25 -19.94
N VAL A 285 -13.96 -12.41 -20.28
CA VAL A 285 -12.73 -12.26 -19.51
C VAL A 285 -13.06 -11.83 -18.07
N PHE A 286 -13.94 -10.85 -17.89
CA PHE A 286 -14.35 -10.38 -16.57
C PHE A 286 -15.02 -11.46 -15.72
N ARG A 287 -15.87 -12.32 -16.34
CA ARG A 287 -16.49 -13.45 -15.63
C ARG A 287 -15.46 -14.52 -15.24
N ARG A 288 -14.50 -14.82 -16.12
CA ARG A 288 -13.40 -15.76 -15.82
C ARG A 288 -12.50 -15.21 -14.71
N THR A 289 -12.16 -13.92 -14.75
CA THR A 289 -11.41 -13.23 -13.69
C THR A 289 -12.15 -13.34 -12.34
N LYS A 290 -13.48 -13.10 -12.32
CA LYS A 290 -14.29 -13.28 -11.09
C LYS A 290 -14.23 -14.72 -10.58
N ALA A 291 -14.35 -15.71 -11.46
CA ALA A 291 -14.31 -17.12 -11.09
C ALA A 291 -12.93 -17.49 -10.52
N PHE A 292 -11.85 -17.04 -11.14
CA PHE A 292 -10.48 -17.28 -10.68
C PHE A 292 -10.24 -16.61 -9.31
N LEU A 293 -10.60 -15.34 -9.14
CA LEU A 293 -10.50 -14.65 -7.86
C LEU A 293 -11.25 -15.38 -6.75
N LYS A 294 -12.48 -15.86 -7.03
CA LYS A 294 -13.26 -16.62 -6.07
C LYS A 294 -12.55 -17.91 -5.63
N ASP A 295 -11.85 -18.57 -6.55
CA ASP A 295 -11.07 -19.76 -6.25
C ASP A 295 -9.85 -19.43 -5.37
N GLN A 296 -9.08 -18.40 -5.74
CA GLN A 296 -7.90 -17.98 -4.98
C GLN A 296 -8.25 -17.40 -3.59
N MET A 297 -9.47 -16.92 -3.41
CA MET A 297 -9.96 -16.36 -2.13
C MET A 297 -10.48 -17.45 -1.16
N GLN A 298 -10.24 -18.74 -1.42
CA GLN A 298 -10.56 -19.80 -0.46
C GLN A 298 -9.76 -19.62 0.82
N ARG A 299 -10.47 -19.68 1.96
CA ARG A 299 -9.92 -19.38 3.29
C ARG A 299 -8.61 -20.14 3.57
N GLU A 300 -8.60 -21.47 3.35
CA GLU A 300 -7.45 -22.29 3.66
C GLU A 300 -6.22 -21.93 2.80
N GLN A 301 -6.43 -21.61 1.53
CA GLN A 301 -5.36 -21.17 0.63
C GLN A 301 -4.75 -19.83 1.06
N LEU A 302 -5.58 -18.86 1.44
CA LEU A 302 -5.12 -17.57 1.93
C LEU A 302 -4.33 -17.70 3.23
N LEU A 303 -4.81 -18.53 4.17
CA LEU A 303 -4.12 -18.76 5.44
C LEU A 303 -2.80 -19.52 5.27
N TYR A 304 -2.75 -20.49 4.33
CA TYR A 304 -1.49 -21.16 3.95
C TYR A 304 -0.46 -20.14 3.42
N ARG A 305 -0.86 -19.30 2.44
CA ARG A 305 0.01 -18.27 1.85
C ARG A 305 0.52 -17.29 2.91
N ALA A 306 -0.40 -16.82 3.76
CA ALA A 306 -0.07 -15.91 4.85
C ALA A 306 0.96 -16.52 5.82
N LYS A 307 0.76 -17.78 6.24
CA LYS A 307 1.69 -18.47 7.14
C LYS A 307 3.03 -18.69 6.47
N ALA A 308 3.05 -19.23 5.26
CA ALA A 308 4.30 -19.53 4.55
C ALA A 308 5.16 -18.26 4.34
N ALA A 309 4.54 -17.13 4.03
CA ALA A 309 5.23 -15.87 3.88
C ALA A 309 5.75 -15.34 5.22
N ALA A 310 4.92 -15.38 6.28
CA ALA A 310 5.31 -14.94 7.62
C ALA A 310 6.46 -15.80 8.17
N ASP A 311 6.39 -17.13 8.06
CA ASP A 311 7.43 -18.04 8.53
C ASP A 311 8.77 -17.81 7.80
N ARG A 312 8.74 -17.49 6.50
CA ARG A 312 9.94 -17.16 5.72
C ARG A 312 10.60 -15.87 6.22
N CYS A 313 9.81 -14.84 6.45
CA CYS A 313 10.31 -13.56 6.94
C CYS A 313 10.83 -13.66 8.39
N GLU A 314 10.16 -14.45 9.23
CA GLU A 314 10.58 -14.75 10.59
C GLU A 314 11.91 -15.50 10.60
N SER A 315 12.03 -16.56 9.80
CA SER A 315 13.25 -17.36 9.69
C SER A 315 14.46 -16.54 9.25
N LEU A 316 14.26 -15.58 8.30
CA LEU A 316 15.31 -14.67 7.90
C LEU A 316 15.68 -13.70 9.03
N HIS A 317 14.69 -13.18 9.75
CA HIS A 317 14.92 -12.27 10.86
C HIS A 317 15.70 -12.93 12.01
N GLU A 318 15.39 -14.19 12.32
CA GLU A 318 16.00 -14.96 13.40
C GLU A 318 17.33 -15.64 13.01
N ALA A 319 17.66 -15.69 11.71
CA ALA A 319 18.89 -16.31 11.25
C ALA A 319 20.13 -15.72 11.96
N ASP A 320 21.05 -16.59 12.37
CA ASP A 320 22.31 -16.20 13.00
C ASP A 320 23.34 -15.80 11.92
N MET A 321 23.22 -14.55 11.46
CA MET A 321 24.09 -13.96 10.45
C MET A 321 24.25 -12.44 10.69
N PRO A 322 25.36 -11.84 10.23
CA PRO A 322 25.55 -10.39 10.31
C PRO A 322 24.46 -9.60 9.62
N LEU A 323 24.14 -8.40 10.13
CA LEU A 323 23.09 -7.54 9.60
C LEU A 323 23.26 -7.27 8.09
N ALA A 324 24.48 -7.01 7.62
CA ALA A 324 24.74 -6.73 6.21
C ALA A 324 24.39 -7.92 5.29
N GLU A 325 24.70 -9.15 5.71
CA GLU A 325 24.35 -10.36 4.97
C GLU A 325 22.83 -10.57 4.99
N LYS A 326 22.18 -10.30 6.12
CA LYS A 326 20.71 -10.39 6.26
C LYS A 326 20.01 -9.38 5.35
N MET A 327 20.54 -8.15 5.22
CA MET A 327 20.02 -7.15 4.28
C MET A 327 20.12 -7.63 2.82
N GLN A 328 21.25 -8.23 2.42
CA GLN A 328 21.42 -8.78 1.08
C GLN A 328 20.45 -9.95 0.83
N ALA A 329 20.31 -10.85 1.80
CA ALA A 329 19.37 -11.96 1.71
C ALA A 329 17.92 -11.47 1.61
N ALA A 330 17.53 -10.50 2.41
CA ALA A 330 16.18 -9.88 2.36
C ALA A 330 15.91 -9.23 1.01
N GLN A 331 16.87 -8.47 0.48
CA GLN A 331 16.75 -7.86 -0.84
C GLN A 331 16.56 -8.93 -1.93
N LYS A 332 17.36 -10.00 -1.89
CA LYS A 332 17.23 -11.09 -2.85
C LYS A 332 15.87 -11.78 -2.75
N VAL A 333 15.42 -12.14 -1.54
CA VAL A 333 14.12 -12.77 -1.30
C VAL A 333 12.98 -11.89 -1.82
N THR A 334 13.02 -10.57 -1.55
CA THR A 334 12.01 -9.64 -2.02
C THR A 334 12.05 -9.48 -3.53
N THR A 335 13.23 -9.36 -4.13
CA THR A 335 13.39 -9.23 -5.57
C THR A 335 12.90 -10.48 -6.29
N ASP A 336 13.31 -11.66 -5.84
CA ASP A 336 12.88 -12.94 -6.44
C ASP A 336 11.36 -13.08 -6.35
N PHE A 337 10.75 -12.76 -5.18
CA PHE A 337 9.30 -12.84 -4.99
C PHE A 337 8.53 -11.88 -5.91
N VAL A 338 8.95 -10.62 -5.95
CA VAL A 338 8.29 -9.58 -6.77
C VAL A 338 8.42 -9.88 -8.26
N LEU A 339 9.58 -10.45 -8.71
CA LEU A 339 9.81 -10.81 -10.11
C LEU A 339 9.10 -12.11 -10.55
N GLU A 340 8.38 -12.79 -9.67
CA GLU A 340 7.50 -13.88 -10.09
C GLU A 340 6.26 -13.38 -10.86
N ASP A 341 5.92 -12.09 -10.74
CA ASP A 341 4.73 -11.45 -11.31
C ASP A 341 5.09 -10.32 -12.27
N SER A 342 4.17 -9.99 -13.17
CA SER A 342 4.35 -8.90 -14.14
C SER A 342 4.35 -7.53 -13.46
N PHE A 343 3.43 -7.33 -12.52
CA PHE A 343 3.27 -6.11 -11.73
C PHE A 343 2.29 -6.30 -10.56
N LEU A 344 2.25 -5.31 -9.67
CA LEU A 344 1.37 -5.29 -8.51
C LEU A 344 0.09 -4.49 -8.79
N ILE A 345 -1.08 -5.03 -8.38
CA ILE A 345 -2.35 -4.30 -8.28
C ILE A 345 -2.78 -4.30 -6.82
N THR A 346 -2.74 -3.17 -6.14
CA THR A 346 -3.23 -3.03 -4.78
C THR A 346 -4.51 -2.21 -4.71
N ASN A 347 -5.41 -2.54 -3.79
CA ASN A 347 -6.67 -1.84 -3.60
C ASN A 347 -6.87 -1.52 -2.11
N VAL A 348 -6.64 -0.27 -1.75
CA VAL A 348 -6.87 0.22 -0.38
C VAL A 348 -8.36 0.44 -0.08
N GLY A 349 -9.21 0.41 -1.12
CA GLY A 349 -10.65 0.51 -0.98
C GLY A 349 -11.15 1.94 -0.84
N ARG A 350 -12.26 2.06 -0.10
CA ARG A 350 -12.92 3.34 0.13
C ARG A 350 -12.36 4.02 1.37
N PHE A 351 -11.74 5.18 1.18
CA PHE A 351 -11.40 6.05 2.29
C PHE A 351 -12.66 6.71 2.85
N ALA A 352 -12.96 6.46 4.11
CA ALA A 352 -14.16 6.96 4.77
C ALA A 352 -13.80 7.91 5.93
N LEU A 353 -14.48 9.03 5.98
CA LEU A 353 -14.45 9.99 7.08
C LEU A 353 -15.88 10.24 7.55
N PRO A 354 -16.07 10.70 8.81
CA PRO A 354 -17.37 11.18 9.29
C PRO A 354 -18.00 12.16 8.31
N GLU A 355 -19.32 12.10 8.16
CA GLU A 355 -20.05 12.98 7.23
C GLU A 355 -19.74 14.46 7.48
N SER A 356 -19.57 14.84 8.75
CA SER A 356 -19.20 16.19 9.16
C SER A 356 -17.83 16.66 8.63
N CYS A 357 -16.94 15.74 8.26
CA CYS A 357 -15.62 16.07 7.71
C CYS A 357 -15.65 16.34 6.19
N ARG A 358 -16.62 15.78 5.46
CA ARG A 358 -16.70 15.85 3.99
C ARG A 358 -16.65 17.25 3.40
N PRO A 359 -17.27 18.31 4.00
CA PRO A 359 -17.16 19.64 3.45
C PRO A 359 -15.74 20.23 3.42
N TYR A 360 -14.80 19.62 4.16
CA TYR A 360 -13.44 20.13 4.34
C TYR A 360 -12.39 19.30 3.64
N VAL A 361 -12.69 18.05 3.29
CA VAL A 361 -11.81 17.14 2.55
C VAL A 361 -12.39 16.92 1.16
N LEU A 362 -11.70 17.42 0.14
CA LEU A 362 -12.21 17.45 -1.24
C LEU A 362 -11.82 16.21 -2.05
N ASP A 363 -10.68 15.60 -1.75
CA ASP A 363 -10.17 14.45 -2.49
C ASP A 363 -9.22 13.62 -1.63
N TYR A 364 -9.11 12.35 -1.99
CA TYR A 364 -8.15 11.40 -1.43
C TYR A 364 -7.60 10.53 -2.56
N GLY A 365 -6.34 10.20 -2.47
CA GLY A 365 -5.68 9.24 -3.33
C GLY A 365 -4.51 8.59 -2.61
N ALA A 366 -4.09 7.45 -3.11
CA ALA A 366 -2.89 6.80 -2.64
C ALA A 366 -2.03 6.36 -3.83
N ILE A 367 -0.73 6.28 -3.63
CA ILE A 367 0.27 5.91 -4.62
C ILE A 367 1.14 4.83 -3.99
N LEU A 368 1.37 3.76 -4.72
CA LEU A 368 2.44 2.81 -4.44
C LEU A 368 3.53 3.04 -5.49
N PRO A 369 4.75 3.41 -5.10
CA PRO A 369 5.85 3.56 -6.05
C PRO A 369 6.24 2.21 -6.66
N CYS A 370 6.89 2.26 -7.82
CA CYS A 370 7.49 1.08 -8.43
C CYS A 370 8.54 0.48 -7.47
N ALA A 371 8.52 -0.84 -7.35
CA ALA A 371 9.57 -1.61 -6.69
C ALA A 371 10.59 -2.12 -7.73
N VAL A 372 10.92 -3.39 -7.71
CA VAL A 372 11.74 -4.01 -8.77
C VAL A 372 10.99 -4.01 -10.12
N GLN A 373 9.68 -4.28 -10.09
CA GLN A 373 8.82 -4.18 -11.26
C GLN A 373 8.66 -2.71 -11.69
N PRO A 374 8.70 -2.42 -13.01
CA PRO A 374 8.62 -1.05 -13.51
C PRO A 374 7.19 -0.48 -13.56
N PHE A 375 6.20 -1.22 -13.07
CA PHE A 375 4.80 -0.82 -12.99
C PHE A 375 4.18 -1.19 -11.64
N ALA A 376 3.30 -0.33 -11.15
CA ALA A 376 2.41 -0.61 -10.02
C ALA A 376 1.08 0.11 -10.21
N LEU A 377 -0.03 -0.54 -9.82
CA LEU A 377 -1.36 0.05 -9.82
C LEU A 377 -1.91 0.08 -8.41
N LEU A 378 -2.25 1.27 -7.92
CA LEU A 378 -2.99 1.42 -6.68
C LEU A 378 -4.40 1.96 -6.95
N ILE A 379 -5.40 1.27 -6.42
CA ILE A 379 -6.83 1.62 -6.52
C ILE A 379 -7.28 2.20 -5.20
N SER A 380 -7.88 3.40 -5.24
CA SER A 380 -8.47 4.07 -4.08
C SER A 380 -9.79 4.75 -4.46
N SER A 381 -10.65 5.03 -3.47
CA SER A 381 -11.87 5.79 -3.74
C SER A 381 -12.24 6.71 -2.56
N TYR A 382 -12.86 7.84 -2.88
CA TYR A 382 -13.40 8.80 -1.92
C TYR A 382 -14.71 9.41 -2.46
N GLY A 383 -15.78 9.32 -1.68
CA GLY A 383 -17.11 9.69 -2.17
C GLY A 383 -17.54 8.80 -3.35
N ASP A 384 -17.91 9.41 -4.47
CA ASP A 384 -18.18 8.74 -5.76
C ASP A 384 -16.96 8.80 -6.71
N LYS A 385 -15.79 9.20 -6.25
CA LYS A 385 -14.59 9.27 -7.07
C LYS A 385 -13.74 8.00 -6.89
N MET A 386 -13.50 7.30 -8.00
CA MET A 386 -12.51 6.24 -8.11
C MET A 386 -11.23 6.83 -8.68
N LYS A 387 -10.09 6.44 -8.13
CA LYS A 387 -8.77 6.83 -8.59
C LYS A 387 -7.89 5.61 -8.77
N LEU A 388 -7.34 5.46 -9.95
CA LEU A 388 -6.31 4.48 -10.29
C LEU A 388 -5.00 5.24 -10.41
N SER A 389 -4.06 4.99 -9.52
CA SER A 389 -2.72 5.58 -9.56
C SER A 389 -1.78 4.56 -10.19
N VAL A 390 -1.41 4.79 -11.45
CA VAL A 390 -0.44 3.99 -12.19
C VAL A 390 0.93 4.63 -12.01
N ALA A 391 1.83 3.93 -11.32
CA ALA A 391 3.24 4.29 -11.23
C ALA A 391 4.02 3.51 -12.29
N GLN A 392 4.88 4.19 -13.05
CA GLN A 392 5.72 3.58 -14.07
C GLN A 392 7.06 4.28 -14.21
N ARG A 393 8.12 3.52 -14.50
CA ARG A 393 9.45 4.08 -14.75
C ARG A 393 9.62 4.55 -16.18
N ASP A 394 8.87 3.97 -17.10
CA ASP A 394 8.86 4.37 -18.49
C ASP A 394 8.02 5.64 -18.68
N HIS A 395 8.46 6.54 -19.58
CA HIS A 395 7.69 7.73 -19.97
C HIS A 395 6.68 7.43 -21.10
N ASP A 396 6.67 6.21 -21.64
CA ASP A 396 5.71 5.79 -22.65
C ASP A 396 4.35 5.48 -22.00
N MET A 397 3.38 6.29 -22.34
CA MET A 397 2.04 6.27 -21.74
C MET A 397 1.09 5.24 -22.34
N GLN A 398 1.55 4.40 -23.29
CA GLN A 398 0.69 3.48 -24.04
C GLN A 398 -0.19 2.60 -23.15
N VAL A 399 0.37 2.01 -22.07
CA VAL A 399 -0.40 1.17 -21.13
C VAL A 399 -1.55 1.94 -20.47
N VAL A 400 -1.31 3.19 -20.09
CA VAL A 400 -2.35 4.05 -19.47
C VAL A 400 -3.40 4.48 -20.51
N GLU A 401 -2.97 4.79 -21.72
CA GLU A 401 -3.87 5.16 -22.83
C GLU A 401 -4.79 4.01 -23.20
N ASP A 402 -4.26 2.79 -23.30
CA ASP A 402 -5.03 1.57 -23.60
C ASP A 402 -6.00 1.21 -22.45
N LEU A 403 -5.56 1.36 -21.18
CA LEU A 403 -6.45 1.23 -20.01
C LEU A 403 -7.62 2.23 -20.12
N CYS A 404 -7.33 3.49 -20.42
CA CYS A 404 -8.37 4.52 -20.59
C CYS A 404 -9.29 4.24 -21.79
N ALA A 405 -8.75 3.72 -22.88
CA ALA A 405 -9.56 3.29 -24.04
C ALA A 405 -10.49 2.15 -23.67
N GLY A 406 -9.99 1.15 -22.91
CA GLY A 406 -10.81 0.06 -22.37
C GLY A 406 -11.94 0.56 -21.48
N LEU A 407 -11.68 1.49 -20.56
CA LEU A 407 -12.71 2.11 -19.73
C LEU A 407 -13.78 2.83 -20.55
N ARG A 408 -13.38 3.60 -21.59
CA ARG A 408 -14.33 4.31 -22.46
C ARG A 408 -15.23 3.35 -23.25
N GLN A 409 -14.72 2.19 -23.67
CA GLN A 409 -15.52 1.15 -24.34
C GLN A 409 -16.64 0.62 -23.44
N LEU A 410 -16.45 0.67 -22.11
CA LEU A 410 -17.45 0.29 -21.11
C LEU A 410 -18.42 1.44 -20.74
N GLY A 411 -18.28 2.62 -21.40
CA GLY A 411 -19.06 3.82 -21.10
C GLY A 411 -18.56 4.59 -19.89
N ILE A 412 -17.41 4.23 -19.32
CA ILE A 412 -16.75 4.94 -18.22
C ILE A 412 -15.88 6.07 -18.80
N GLN A 413 -15.98 7.27 -18.24
CA GLN A 413 -15.28 8.44 -18.75
C GLN A 413 -14.09 8.81 -17.83
N PRO A 414 -12.86 8.34 -18.11
CA PRO A 414 -11.70 8.64 -17.31
C PRO A 414 -11.14 10.04 -17.63
N GLU A 415 -10.72 10.74 -16.58
CA GLU A 415 -9.84 11.90 -16.63
C GLU A 415 -8.45 11.48 -16.19
N THR A 416 -7.40 12.05 -16.76
CA THR A 416 -6.01 11.71 -16.46
C THR A 416 -5.20 12.91 -16.01
N LEU A 417 -4.32 12.70 -15.03
CA LEU A 417 -3.33 13.66 -14.58
C LEU A 417 -1.99 12.94 -14.38
N SER A 418 -0.99 13.28 -15.17
CA SER A 418 0.35 12.70 -15.07
C SER A 418 1.35 13.72 -14.50
N TYR A 419 2.25 13.24 -13.67
CA TYR A 419 3.30 14.05 -13.06
C TYR A 419 4.52 13.21 -12.69
N PRO A 420 5.72 13.84 -12.64
CA PRO A 420 6.90 13.17 -12.11
C PRO A 420 6.73 12.93 -10.61
N PHE A 421 7.16 11.78 -10.13
CA PHE A 421 7.07 11.37 -8.75
C PHE A 421 8.44 10.91 -8.25
N VAL A 422 8.97 11.57 -7.24
CA VAL A 422 10.21 11.14 -6.58
C VAL A 422 9.85 10.28 -5.38
N VAL A 423 10.38 9.06 -5.37
CA VAL A 423 10.12 8.09 -4.30
C VAL A 423 10.78 8.54 -3.01
N THR A 424 10.01 8.56 -1.93
CA THR A 424 10.54 8.81 -0.58
C THR A 424 11.44 7.66 -0.16
N ARG A 425 12.61 7.99 0.37
CA ARG A 425 13.61 7.01 0.78
C ARG A 425 13.39 6.55 2.20
N TYR A 426 13.81 5.34 2.46
CA TYR A 426 14.03 4.78 3.79
C TYR A 426 15.43 4.20 3.86
N ASN A 427 16.16 4.53 4.92
CA ASN A 427 17.45 3.90 5.21
C ASN A 427 17.50 3.49 6.68
N GLY A 428 17.35 2.19 6.94
CA GLY A 428 17.38 1.64 8.29
C GLY A 428 18.71 1.86 9.03
N LEU A 429 19.81 2.02 8.29
CA LEU A 429 21.13 2.29 8.88
C LEU A 429 21.27 3.75 9.37
N GLU A 430 20.45 4.67 8.87
CA GLU A 430 20.41 6.08 9.28
C GLU A 430 19.34 6.35 10.36
N CYS A 431 18.54 5.35 10.71
CA CYS A 431 17.50 5.50 11.72
C CYS A 431 18.12 5.79 13.10
N GLY A 432 17.65 6.87 13.72
CA GLY A 432 18.03 7.24 15.08
C GLY A 432 19.38 7.95 15.21
N MET A 433 20.03 8.31 14.11
CA MET A 433 21.22 9.16 14.10
C MET A 433 20.88 10.65 14.07
#